data_a0b1a0a2e3a3a299919190cba8a14c78
#
_entry.id   a0b1a0a2e3a3a299919190cba8a14c78
#
_cell.length_a   1.000
_cell.length_b   1.000
_cell.length_c   1.000
_cell.angle_alpha   90.00
_cell.angle_beta   90.00
_cell.angle_gamma   90.00
#
_symmetry.space_group_name_H-M   'P 1'
#
loop_
_entity.id
_entity.type
_entity.pdbx_description
1 polymer ?
#
loop_
_entity_poly.entity_id
_entity_poly.type
_entity_poly.pdbx_seq_one_letter_code
_entity_poly.pdbx_strand_id
1 'polypeptide(L)'
;KGTSMFLNAPREKTVKRALARIGFLGAFSVQTNVKERENFIMYKCFSVLESSEFKEYIHTGLIQKQRFPQCTQKAEEKIIESIYEVFANAVSHGGRENVYSCGECHELDKRPMLDMTITNLGRSIQENVNNFLCKRGKSPLSAEDTLKWAFKEGNTTKDVPGGLGLAILKDFMDLNEGEIQMASGNALLEYKKGCFDTAFLEKPFPGTIVNLKFNCADQKAYSLKNEITNSQDLL
;
A
#
# COMPACT_ATOMS: atom_id res chain seq x y z
N LYS A 1 -24.00 -0.15 21.96
CA LYS A 1 -23.53 1.09 22.59
C LYS A 1 -22.36 1.57 21.75
N GLY A 2 -22.53 2.70 21.02
CA GLY A 2 -21.46 3.30 20.22
C GLY A 2 -20.36 3.85 21.15
N THR A 3 -19.12 3.51 20.85
CA THR A 3 -17.95 4.10 21.55
C THR A 3 -17.65 5.42 20.88
N SER A 4 -17.80 6.52 21.59
CA SER A 4 -17.36 7.84 21.13
C SER A 4 -15.84 7.91 21.21
N MET A 5 -15.19 8.17 20.09
CA MET A 5 -13.74 8.32 20.02
C MET A 5 -13.42 9.82 19.96
N PHE A 6 -12.60 10.30 20.87
CA PHE A 6 -12.11 11.68 20.88
C PHE A 6 -10.68 11.72 20.34
N LEU A 7 -10.48 12.50 19.29
CA LEU A 7 -9.16 12.76 18.75
C LEU A 7 -8.55 13.99 19.42
N ASN A 8 -7.50 13.79 20.20
CA ASN A 8 -6.67 14.91 20.62
C ASN A 8 -5.70 15.26 19.49
N ALA A 9 -5.86 16.44 18.89
CA ALA A 9 -4.95 16.88 17.84
C ALA A 9 -3.50 16.92 18.36
N PRO A 10 -2.53 16.48 17.54
CA PRO A 10 -1.13 16.52 17.93
C PRO A 10 -0.68 17.90 18.38
N ARG A 11 0.15 17.97 19.40
CA ARG A 11 0.71 19.24 19.90
C ARG A 11 1.73 19.82 18.93
N GLU A 12 2.44 18.96 18.22
CA GLU A 12 3.44 19.37 17.24
C GLU A 12 2.75 19.95 15.98
N LYS A 13 3.10 21.20 15.67
CA LYS A 13 2.48 21.96 14.57
C LYS A 13 2.70 21.30 13.20
N THR A 14 3.86 20.68 12.99
CA THR A 14 4.23 20.00 11.74
C THR A 14 3.33 18.80 11.49
N VAL A 15 3.19 17.92 12.49
CA VAL A 15 2.30 16.75 12.43
C VAL A 15 0.84 17.17 12.26
N LYS A 16 0.39 18.18 13.02
CA LYS A 16 -0.96 18.69 12.88
C LYS A 16 -1.25 19.22 11.47
N ARG A 17 -0.29 19.94 10.86
CA ARG A 17 -0.42 20.44 9.48
C ARG A 17 -0.47 19.30 8.47
N ALA A 18 0.39 18.27 8.60
CA ALA A 18 0.38 17.11 7.73
C ALA A 18 -0.98 16.39 7.76
N LEU A 19 -1.48 16.07 8.96
CA LEU A 19 -2.78 15.42 9.15
C LEU A 19 -3.96 16.29 8.64
N ALA A 20 -3.86 17.61 8.76
CA ALA A 20 -4.85 18.51 8.18
C ALA A 20 -4.82 18.48 6.64
N ARG A 21 -3.62 18.49 6.04
CA ARG A 21 -3.42 18.52 4.58
C ARG A 21 -3.97 17.28 3.87
N ILE A 22 -3.79 16.09 4.45
CA ILE A 22 -4.35 14.85 3.91
C ILE A 22 -5.84 14.67 4.25
N GLY A 23 -6.49 15.63 4.92
CA GLY A 23 -7.91 15.56 5.29
C GLY A 23 -8.21 14.71 6.53
N PHE A 24 -7.20 14.08 7.17
CA PHE A 24 -7.41 13.20 8.32
C PHE A 24 -8.14 13.89 9.48
N LEU A 25 -7.74 15.13 9.83
CA LEU A 25 -8.40 15.87 10.93
C LEU A 25 -9.86 16.21 10.60
N GLY A 26 -10.17 16.44 9.32
CA GLY A 26 -11.55 16.72 8.87
C GLY A 26 -12.47 15.51 9.06
N ALA A 27 -11.97 14.29 8.90
CA ALA A 27 -12.73 13.06 9.15
C ALA A 27 -13.16 12.89 10.62
N PHE A 28 -12.52 13.62 11.55
CA PHE A 28 -12.86 13.66 12.98
C PHE A 28 -13.52 14.99 13.39
N SER A 29 -14.15 15.68 12.44
CA SER A 29 -14.86 16.96 12.67
C SER A 29 -13.98 18.09 13.20
N VAL A 30 -12.67 18.01 13.03
CA VAL A 30 -11.76 19.12 13.34
C VAL A 30 -11.76 20.07 12.15
N GLN A 31 -12.21 21.31 12.35
CA GLN A 31 -12.22 22.31 11.29
C GLN A 31 -10.81 22.59 10.77
N THR A 32 -10.62 22.41 9.47
CA THR A 32 -9.37 22.70 8.78
C THR A 32 -9.66 23.51 7.52
N ASN A 33 -8.97 24.63 7.34
CA ASN A 33 -9.09 25.48 6.15
C ASN A 33 -8.14 24.98 5.03
N VAL A 34 -8.00 23.67 4.85
CA VAL A 34 -7.11 23.10 3.85
C VAL A 34 -7.90 22.84 2.58
N LYS A 35 -7.55 23.55 1.50
CA LYS A 35 -8.03 23.23 0.16
C LYS A 35 -7.36 21.95 -0.33
N GLU A 36 -8.10 21.12 -1.05
CA GLU A 36 -7.54 20.01 -1.82
C GLU A 36 -6.33 20.50 -2.63
N ARG A 37 -5.22 19.80 -2.52
CA ARG A 37 -4.00 20.12 -3.27
C ARG A 37 -3.59 18.94 -4.11
N GLU A 38 -3.11 19.21 -5.29
CA GLU A 38 -2.63 18.21 -6.26
C GLU A 38 -1.58 17.24 -5.68
N ASN A 39 -0.86 17.67 -4.64
CA ASN A 39 0.21 16.88 -4.02
C ASN A 39 -0.26 15.86 -2.96
N PHE A 40 -1.57 15.75 -2.70
CA PHE A 40 -2.07 14.84 -1.65
C PHE A 40 -3.01 13.79 -2.21
N ILE A 41 -2.90 12.57 -1.70
CA ILE A 41 -3.91 11.52 -1.79
C ILE A 41 -4.72 11.64 -0.49
N MET A 42 -5.97 12.09 -0.62
CA MET A 42 -6.78 12.45 0.55
C MET A 42 -7.09 11.22 1.39
N TYR A 43 -7.01 11.38 2.71
CA TYR A 43 -7.40 10.33 3.65
C TYR A 43 -8.82 9.84 3.39
N LYS A 44 -8.97 8.53 3.28
CA LYS A 44 -10.26 7.89 3.15
C LYS A 44 -10.28 6.59 3.98
N CYS A 45 -11.42 6.32 4.57
CA CYS A 45 -11.74 5.06 5.24
C CYS A 45 -12.69 4.30 4.34
N PHE A 46 -12.38 3.05 4.05
CA PHE A 46 -13.17 2.16 3.21
C PHE A 46 -13.69 1.00 4.04
N SER A 47 -14.95 0.68 3.89
CA SER A 47 -15.50 -0.58 4.36
C SER A 47 -15.11 -1.73 3.44
N VAL A 48 -15.28 -2.94 3.90
CA VAL A 48 -15.01 -4.17 3.13
C VAL A 48 -15.85 -4.30 1.85
N LEU A 49 -16.96 -3.56 1.75
CA LEU A 49 -17.88 -3.60 0.60
C LEU A 49 -17.53 -2.58 -0.49
N GLU A 50 -16.64 -1.62 -0.20
CA GLU A 50 -16.32 -0.50 -1.10
C GLU A 50 -15.12 -0.81 -2.02
N SER A 51 -15.15 -1.98 -2.66
CA SER A 51 -14.09 -2.45 -3.56
C SER A 51 -13.94 -1.59 -4.83
N SER A 52 -15.05 -1.18 -5.42
CA SER A 52 -15.09 -0.31 -6.61
C SER A 52 -14.62 1.10 -6.28
N GLU A 53 -15.07 1.64 -5.15
CA GLU A 53 -14.69 2.95 -4.65
C GLU A 53 -13.19 3.01 -4.31
N PHE A 54 -12.61 1.91 -3.84
CA PHE A 54 -11.18 1.84 -3.59
C PHE A 54 -10.38 1.85 -4.90
N LYS A 55 -10.80 1.12 -5.94
CA LYS A 55 -10.15 1.17 -7.26
C LYS A 55 -10.22 2.56 -7.88
N GLU A 56 -11.37 3.21 -7.81
CA GLU A 56 -11.56 4.59 -8.27
C GLU A 56 -10.67 5.57 -7.49
N TYR A 57 -10.54 5.37 -6.18
CA TYR A 57 -9.64 6.16 -5.34
C TYR A 57 -8.16 6.00 -5.73
N ILE A 58 -7.71 4.78 -6.07
CA ILE A 58 -6.36 4.57 -6.60
C ILE A 58 -6.20 5.29 -7.94
N HIS A 59 -7.16 5.12 -8.84
CA HIS A 59 -7.09 5.71 -10.17
C HIS A 59 -7.01 7.23 -10.10
N THR A 60 -7.96 7.87 -9.42
CA THR A 60 -8.03 9.34 -9.33
C THR A 60 -7.00 9.94 -8.37
N GLY A 61 -6.74 9.27 -7.25
CA GLY A 61 -5.87 9.77 -6.18
C GLY A 61 -4.38 9.50 -6.39
N LEU A 62 -4.02 8.45 -7.16
CA LEU A 62 -2.63 8.05 -7.38
C LEU A 62 -2.25 8.14 -8.87
N ILE A 63 -2.91 7.35 -9.74
CA ILE A 63 -2.52 7.18 -11.15
C ILE A 63 -2.67 8.49 -11.92
N GLN A 64 -3.77 9.20 -11.75
CA GLN A 64 -4.02 10.47 -12.44
C GLN A 64 -3.24 11.67 -11.88
N LYS A 65 -2.38 11.46 -10.87
CA LYS A 65 -1.52 12.55 -10.40
C LYS A 65 -0.50 12.91 -11.48
N GLN A 66 -0.37 14.19 -11.76
CA GLN A 66 0.55 14.72 -12.79
C GLN A 66 1.99 14.21 -12.64
N ARG A 67 2.40 13.85 -11.41
CA ARG A 67 3.74 13.36 -11.10
C ARG A 67 3.84 11.84 -11.05
N PHE A 68 2.75 11.09 -11.27
CA PHE A 68 2.82 9.63 -11.33
C PHE A 68 3.64 9.21 -12.58
N PRO A 69 4.45 8.14 -12.49
CA PRO A 69 5.22 7.62 -13.62
C PRO A 69 4.35 7.34 -14.84
N GLN A 70 4.86 7.64 -16.03
CA GLN A 70 4.13 7.39 -17.28
C GLN A 70 3.96 5.88 -17.51
N CYS A 71 2.73 5.44 -17.72
CA CYS A 71 2.40 4.05 -17.94
C CYS A 71 1.46 3.90 -19.15
N THR A 72 1.51 2.73 -19.83
CA THR A 72 0.42 2.34 -20.73
C THR A 72 -0.84 2.05 -19.92
N GLN A 73 -2.01 2.15 -20.55
CA GLN A 73 -3.28 1.85 -19.88
C GLN A 73 -3.27 0.45 -19.23
N LYS A 74 -2.73 -0.56 -19.90
CA LYS A 74 -2.65 -1.93 -19.35
C LYS A 74 -1.72 -2.01 -18.15
N ALA A 75 -0.62 -1.26 -18.14
CA ALA A 75 0.28 -1.20 -16.99
C ALA A 75 -0.40 -0.48 -15.81
N GLU A 76 -1.13 0.61 -16.05
CA GLU A 76 -1.94 1.29 -15.03
C GLU A 76 -2.99 0.36 -14.41
N GLU A 77 -3.77 -0.32 -15.25
CA GLU A 77 -4.77 -1.30 -14.82
C GLU A 77 -4.11 -2.39 -13.94
N LYS A 78 -2.93 -2.86 -14.34
CA LYS A 78 -2.19 -3.88 -13.59
C LYS A 78 -1.67 -3.38 -12.24
N ILE A 79 -1.20 -2.14 -12.17
CA ILE A 79 -0.81 -1.50 -10.92
C ILE A 79 -2.03 -1.34 -9.99
N ILE A 80 -3.16 -0.87 -10.52
CA ILE A 80 -4.42 -0.73 -9.77
C ILE A 80 -4.85 -2.07 -9.20
N GLU A 81 -4.85 -3.14 -10.02
CA GLU A 81 -5.19 -4.50 -9.56
C GLU A 81 -4.25 -4.98 -8.44
N SER A 82 -2.95 -4.70 -8.58
CA SER A 82 -1.94 -5.11 -7.61
C SER A 82 -2.09 -4.38 -6.27
N ILE A 83 -2.37 -3.08 -6.30
CA ILE A 83 -2.68 -2.30 -5.08
C ILE A 83 -4.02 -2.75 -4.48
N TYR A 84 -5.01 -3.05 -5.35
CA TYR A 84 -6.29 -3.59 -4.89
C TYR A 84 -6.12 -4.96 -4.21
N GLU A 85 -5.16 -5.81 -4.63
CA GLU A 85 -4.88 -7.07 -3.93
C GLU A 85 -4.39 -6.82 -2.49
N VAL A 86 -3.61 -5.76 -2.25
CA VAL A 86 -3.21 -5.34 -0.89
C VAL A 86 -4.45 -4.99 -0.06
N PHE A 87 -5.37 -4.19 -0.62
CA PHE A 87 -6.65 -3.88 0.02
C PHE A 87 -7.48 -5.14 0.30
N ALA A 88 -7.65 -6.01 -0.68
CA ALA A 88 -8.41 -7.25 -0.55
C ALA A 88 -7.82 -8.22 0.48
N ASN A 89 -6.51 -8.19 0.69
CA ASN A 89 -5.84 -8.94 1.74
C ASN A 89 -6.13 -8.33 3.12
N ALA A 90 -6.09 -7.00 3.24
CA ALA A 90 -6.47 -6.29 4.46
C ALA A 90 -7.91 -6.59 4.88
N VAL A 91 -8.84 -6.61 3.92
CA VAL A 91 -10.26 -6.97 4.11
C VAL A 91 -10.42 -8.42 4.58
N SER A 92 -9.84 -9.38 3.85
CA SER A 92 -10.08 -10.81 4.09
C SER A 92 -9.37 -11.35 5.33
N HIS A 93 -8.27 -10.73 5.73
CA HIS A 93 -7.42 -11.24 6.80
C HIS A 93 -7.41 -10.37 8.06
N GLY A 94 -7.79 -9.10 7.96
CA GLY A 94 -7.75 -8.16 9.07
C GLY A 94 -8.76 -8.48 10.19
N GLY A 95 -9.88 -9.10 9.87
CA GLY A 95 -10.94 -9.41 10.84
C GLY A 95 -11.65 -8.15 11.38
N ARG A 96 -11.39 -6.98 10.81
CA ARG A 96 -12.08 -5.70 11.04
C ARG A 96 -12.57 -5.13 9.71
N GLU A 97 -13.59 -4.30 9.79
CA GLU A 97 -14.39 -3.89 8.63
C GLU A 97 -13.78 -2.73 7.81
N ASN A 98 -12.70 -2.09 8.29
CA ASN A 98 -12.19 -0.87 7.67
C ASN A 98 -10.74 -0.97 7.24
N VAL A 99 -10.48 -0.41 6.06
CA VAL A 99 -9.15 -0.13 5.51
C VAL A 99 -9.01 1.38 5.34
N TYR A 100 -7.88 1.91 5.73
CA TYR A 100 -7.58 3.34 5.69
C TYR A 100 -6.47 3.60 4.67
N SER A 101 -6.59 4.69 3.93
CA SER A 101 -5.54 5.08 2.98
C SER A 101 -5.39 6.59 2.93
N CYS A 102 -4.17 7.02 2.65
CA CYS A 102 -3.79 8.40 2.35
C CYS A 102 -2.40 8.43 1.71
N GLY A 103 -1.98 9.60 1.25
CA GLY A 103 -0.63 9.78 0.74
C GLY A 103 -0.29 11.23 0.44
N GLU A 104 0.96 11.45 0.06
CA GLU A 104 1.42 12.77 -0.37
C GLU A 104 2.63 12.68 -1.32
N CYS A 105 2.79 13.69 -2.14
CA CYS A 105 4.00 13.91 -2.89
C CYS A 105 4.94 14.81 -2.07
N HIS A 106 6.16 14.33 -1.82
CA HIS A 106 7.20 15.03 -1.06
C HIS A 106 8.56 14.87 -1.72
N GLU A 107 9.54 15.59 -1.24
CA GLU A 107 10.94 15.41 -1.67
C GLU A 107 11.68 14.50 -0.69
N LEU A 108 12.32 13.45 -1.23
CA LEU A 108 13.24 12.59 -0.51
C LEU A 108 14.59 12.64 -1.23
N ASP A 109 15.65 13.08 -0.54
CA ASP A 109 16.99 13.24 -1.12
C ASP A 109 17.00 14.04 -2.44
N LYS A 110 16.21 15.13 -2.50
CA LYS A 110 16.00 15.99 -3.69
C LYS A 110 15.28 15.28 -4.85
N ARG A 111 14.65 14.13 -4.61
CA ARG A 111 13.81 13.43 -5.59
C ARG A 111 12.33 13.58 -5.20
N PRO A 112 11.46 13.96 -6.11
CA PRO A 112 10.03 13.94 -5.85
C PRO A 112 9.56 12.49 -5.75
N MET A 113 8.96 12.15 -4.61
CA MET A 113 8.36 10.84 -4.33
C MET A 113 6.88 11.01 -4.10
N LEU A 114 6.08 10.08 -4.57
CA LEU A 114 4.65 10.01 -4.29
C LEU A 114 4.40 8.78 -3.41
N ASP A 115 4.02 9.02 -2.18
CA ASP A 115 3.72 7.97 -1.20
C ASP A 115 2.23 7.68 -1.17
N MET A 116 1.89 6.40 -1.07
CA MET A 116 0.54 5.93 -0.75
C MET A 116 0.62 4.89 0.36
N THR A 117 -0.09 5.14 1.45
CA THR A 117 -0.20 4.22 2.57
C THR A 117 -1.57 3.56 2.59
N ILE A 118 -1.59 2.25 2.79
CA ILE A 118 -2.79 1.42 3.00
C ILE A 118 -2.60 0.73 4.34
N THR A 119 -3.57 0.85 5.22
CA THR A 119 -3.49 0.24 6.55
C THR A 119 -4.82 -0.33 7.00
N ASN A 120 -4.76 -1.43 7.72
CA ASN A 120 -5.88 -2.00 8.45
C ASN A 120 -5.45 -2.40 9.85
N LEU A 121 -6.41 -2.46 10.76
CA LEU A 121 -6.25 -3.05 12.08
C LEU A 121 -6.79 -4.48 12.08
N GLY A 122 -6.22 -5.34 12.91
CA GLY A 122 -6.67 -6.73 13.05
C GLY A 122 -5.51 -7.72 13.09
N ARG A 123 -5.70 -8.89 12.48
CA ARG A 123 -4.66 -9.93 12.47
C ARG A 123 -3.44 -9.51 11.66
N SER A 124 -2.26 -9.87 12.14
CA SER A 124 -1.00 -9.66 11.44
C SER A 124 -0.83 -10.64 10.27
N ILE A 125 0.08 -10.30 9.35
CA ILE A 125 0.49 -11.23 8.27
C ILE A 125 1.06 -12.51 8.87
N GLN A 126 1.87 -12.42 9.94
CA GLN A 126 2.42 -13.58 10.61
C GLN A 126 1.34 -14.55 11.09
N GLU A 127 0.30 -14.04 11.77
CA GLU A 127 -0.80 -14.88 12.24
C GLU A 127 -1.51 -15.58 11.08
N ASN A 128 -1.78 -14.86 9.98
CA ASN A 128 -2.49 -15.39 8.84
C ASN A 128 -1.67 -16.45 8.09
N VAL A 129 -0.39 -16.15 7.81
CA VAL A 129 0.52 -17.06 7.12
C VAL A 129 0.77 -18.32 7.96
N ASN A 130 1.06 -18.16 9.26
CA ASN A 130 1.36 -19.33 10.11
C ASN A 130 0.12 -20.19 10.33
N ASN A 131 -1.07 -19.61 10.46
CA ASN A 131 -2.32 -20.39 10.49
C ASN A 131 -2.53 -21.21 9.22
N PHE A 132 -2.20 -20.62 8.05
CA PHE A 132 -2.28 -21.30 6.76
C PHE A 132 -1.25 -22.44 6.65
N LEU A 133 0.00 -22.20 7.06
CA LEU A 133 1.08 -23.19 7.03
C LEU A 133 0.80 -24.36 7.98
N CYS A 134 0.39 -24.06 9.22
CA CYS A 134 0.05 -25.08 10.21
C CYS A 134 -1.09 -25.99 9.76
N LYS A 135 -2.14 -25.46 9.12
CA LYS A 135 -3.23 -26.27 8.54
C LYS A 135 -2.76 -27.24 7.47
N ARG A 136 -1.59 -27.01 6.86
CA ARG A 136 -0.97 -27.84 5.83
C ARG A 136 0.22 -28.69 6.37
N GLY A 137 0.36 -28.76 7.69
CA GLY A 137 1.43 -29.54 8.33
C GLY A 137 2.83 -28.95 8.14
N LYS A 138 2.92 -27.65 7.79
CA LYS A 138 4.21 -26.95 7.64
C LYS A 138 4.57 -26.20 8.91
N SER A 139 5.88 -26.06 9.17
CA SER A 139 6.38 -25.29 10.30
C SER A 139 6.05 -23.79 10.18
N PRO A 140 5.79 -23.11 11.29
CA PRO A 140 5.60 -21.67 11.29
C PRO A 140 6.89 -20.94 10.93
N LEU A 141 6.73 -19.75 10.35
CA LEU A 141 7.81 -18.83 9.99
C LEU A 141 7.98 -17.74 11.03
N SER A 142 9.15 -17.10 11.09
CA SER A 142 9.38 -15.87 11.85
C SER A 142 8.49 -14.72 11.34
N ALA A 143 8.37 -13.65 12.11
CA ALA A 143 7.60 -12.48 11.68
C ALA A 143 8.17 -11.89 10.38
N GLU A 144 9.49 -11.74 10.30
CA GLU A 144 10.20 -11.22 9.14
C GLU A 144 10.05 -12.13 7.91
N ASP A 145 10.18 -13.45 8.11
CA ASP A 145 10.06 -14.41 7.01
C ASP A 145 8.64 -14.48 6.46
N THR A 146 7.62 -14.23 7.30
CA THR A 146 6.23 -14.16 6.81
C THR A 146 6.00 -12.93 5.92
N LEU A 147 6.66 -11.80 6.19
CA LEU A 147 6.60 -10.64 5.30
C LEU A 147 7.27 -10.94 3.96
N LYS A 148 8.48 -11.53 3.95
CA LYS A 148 9.16 -11.97 2.73
C LYS A 148 8.34 -13.01 1.96
N TRP A 149 7.68 -13.93 2.66
CA TRP A 149 6.79 -14.92 2.08
C TRP A 149 5.64 -14.28 1.29
N ALA A 150 5.08 -13.16 1.79
CA ALA A 150 4.00 -12.44 1.12
C ALA A 150 4.42 -11.80 -0.23
N PHE A 151 5.71 -11.52 -0.44
CA PHE A 151 6.25 -11.01 -1.70
C PHE A 151 6.59 -12.08 -2.73
N LYS A 152 6.59 -13.35 -2.33
CA LYS A 152 6.89 -14.45 -3.26
C LYS A 152 5.70 -14.72 -4.15
N GLU A 153 5.93 -14.68 -5.46
CA GLU A 153 4.92 -14.95 -6.49
C GLU A 153 4.17 -16.26 -6.24
N GLY A 154 2.85 -16.20 -6.35
CA GLY A 154 1.96 -17.34 -6.15
C GLY A 154 1.69 -17.72 -4.69
N ASN A 155 2.36 -17.09 -3.73
CA ASN A 155 2.06 -17.31 -2.32
C ASN A 155 0.76 -16.62 -1.92
N THR A 156 -0.22 -17.40 -1.53
CA THR A 156 -1.51 -16.92 -1.03
C THR A 156 -1.99 -17.77 0.13
N THR A 157 -2.68 -17.15 1.08
CA THR A 157 -3.36 -17.85 2.18
C THR A 157 -4.83 -18.16 1.85
N LYS A 158 -5.30 -17.76 0.65
CA LYS A 158 -6.65 -18.02 0.13
C LYS A 158 -6.67 -19.35 -0.61
N ASP A 159 -7.84 -19.97 -0.70
CA ASP A 159 -8.06 -21.22 -1.46
C ASP A 159 -8.32 -20.95 -2.96
N VAL A 160 -8.17 -19.70 -3.41
CA VAL A 160 -8.27 -19.28 -4.81
C VAL A 160 -6.93 -18.78 -5.31
N PRO A 161 -6.67 -18.86 -6.65
CA PRO A 161 -5.45 -18.29 -7.21
C PRO A 161 -5.27 -16.82 -6.84
N GLY A 162 -4.04 -16.42 -6.50
CA GLY A 162 -3.70 -15.06 -6.07
C GLY A 162 -2.23 -14.98 -5.66
N GLY A 163 -1.85 -13.93 -4.90
CA GLY A 163 -0.48 -13.74 -4.43
C GLY A 163 0.44 -13.17 -5.51
N LEU A 164 -0.10 -12.43 -6.46
CA LEU A 164 0.67 -11.77 -7.53
C LEU A 164 0.86 -10.28 -7.26
N GLY A 165 -0.05 -9.62 -6.52
CA GLY A 165 -0.06 -8.17 -6.38
C GLY A 165 1.23 -7.60 -5.81
N LEU A 166 1.71 -8.11 -4.67
CA LEU A 166 2.96 -7.65 -4.07
C LEU A 166 4.18 -7.97 -4.94
N ALA A 167 4.19 -9.11 -5.65
CA ALA A 167 5.26 -9.47 -6.57
C ALA A 167 5.33 -8.49 -7.76
N ILE A 168 4.18 -8.16 -8.35
CA ILE A 168 4.09 -7.18 -9.45
C ILE A 168 4.47 -5.78 -8.99
N LEU A 169 4.00 -5.35 -7.82
CA LEU A 169 4.39 -4.06 -7.24
C LEU A 169 5.90 -4.01 -6.99
N LYS A 170 6.49 -5.09 -6.50
CA LYS A 170 7.92 -5.22 -6.30
C LYS A 170 8.68 -5.04 -7.63
N ASP A 171 8.26 -5.74 -8.67
CA ASP A 171 8.90 -5.65 -10.00
C ASP A 171 8.78 -4.24 -10.59
N PHE A 172 7.63 -3.58 -10.39
CA PHE A 172 7.45 -2.19 -10.78
C PHE A 172 8.38 -1.24 -10.00
N MET A 173 8.49 -1.42 -8.66
CA MET A 173 9.38 -0.60 -7.83
C MET A 173 10.86 -0.78 -8.20
N ASP A 174 11.28 -1.97 -8.64
CA ASP A 174 12.63 -2.19 -9.16
C ASP A 174 12.91 -1.35 -10.41
N LEU A 175 11.96 -1.29 -11.34
CA LEU A 175 12.09 -0.50 -12.57
C LEU A 175 12.00 1.00 -12.31
N ASN A 176 11.14 1.42 -11.40
CA ASN A 176 10.87 2.82 -11.05
C ASN A 176 11.86 3.39 -10.02
N GLU A 177 12.75 2.57 -9.45
CA GLU A 177 13.59 2.92 -8.30
C GLU A 177 12.76 3.41 -7.09
N GLY A 178 11.57 2.85 -6.95
CA GLY A 178 10.68 3.09 -5.83
C GLY A 178 10.99 2.22 -4.62
N GLU A 179 10.12 2.28 -3.61
CA GLU A 179 10.29 1.54 -2.35
C GLU A 179 8.95 0.98 -1.89
N ILE A 180 8.98 -0.18 -1.20
CA ILE A 180 7.83 -0.71 -0.46
C ILE A 180 8.23 -0.88 1.00
N GLN A 181 7.45 -0.31 1.91
CA GLN A 181 7.60 -0.55 3.33
C GLN A 181 6.37 -1.27 3.86
N MET A 182 6.57 -2.27 4.70
CA MET A 182 5.49 -3.05 5.28
C MET A 182 5.75 -3.29 6.76
N ALA A 183 4.78 -2.94 7.62
CA ALA A 183 4.82 -3.28 9.03
C ALA A 183 3.61 -4.14 9.38
N SER A 184 3.83 -5.27 10.07
CA SER A 184 2.75 -6.14 10.54
C SER A 184 3.19 -6.95 11.76
N GLY A 185 2.40 -6.89 12.85
CA GLY A 185 2.80 -7.49 14.12
C GLY A 185 4.15 -6.91 14.58
N ASN A 186 5.10 -7.79 14.89
CA ASN A 186 6.43 -7.39 15.36
C ASN A 186 7.47 -7.19 14.24
N ALA A 187 7.10 -7.27 12.96
CA ALA A 187 8.04 -7.12 11.85
C ALA A 187 7.83 -5.84 11.07
N LEU A 188 8.95 -5.22 10.69
CA LEU A 188 9.05 -4.19 9.67
C LEU A 188 9.89 -4.76 8.52
N LEU A 189 9.47 -4.53 7.30
CA LEU A 189 10.18 -4.86 6.08
C LEU A 189 10.26 -3.63 5.20
N GLU A 190 11.44 -3.36 4.67
CA GLU A 190 11.66 -2.40 3.60
C GLU A 190 12.19 -3.14 2.37
N TYR A 191 11.60 -2.87 1.22
CA TYR A 191 12.07 -3.34 -0.07
C TYR A 191 12.52 -2.14 -0.90
N LYS A 192 13.79 -2.16 -1.30
CA LYS A 192 14.41 -1.09 -2.08
C LYS A 192 15.58 -1.65 -2.87
N LYS A 193 15.71 -1.23 -4.15
CA LYS A 193 16.83 -1.60 -5.03
C LYS A 193 17.11 -3.11 -5.08
N GLY A 194 16.06 -3.92 -5.19
CA GLY A 194 16.18 -5.38 -5.27
C GLY A 194 16.43 -6.09 -3.94
N CYS A 195 16.56 -5.35 -2.83
CA CYS A 195 16.93 -5.90 -1.53
C CYS A 195 15.79 -5.78 -0.52
N PHE A 196 15.65 -6.81 0.32
CA PHE A 196 14.82 -6.76 1.52
C PHE A 196 15.68 -6.45 2.74
N ASP A 197 15.32 -5.42 3.48
CA ASP A 197 15.78 -5.15 4.83
C ASP A 197 14.65 -5.40 5.82
N THR A 198 14.95 -6.01 6.97
CA THR A 198 13.93 -6.35 7.97
C THR A 198 14.38 -5.98 9.36
N ALA A 199 13.45 -5.50 10.17
CA ALA A 199 13.68 -5.15 11.56
C ALA A 199 12.57 -5.67 12.46
N PHE A 200 12.91 -5.97 13.71
CA PHE A 200 11.97 -6.34 14.74
C PHE A 200 11.40 -5.08 15.41
N LEU A 201 10.09 -5.03 15.59
CA LEU A 201 9.39 -3.99 16.32
C LEU A 201 9.16 -4.42 17.77
N GLU A 202 9.71 -3.70 18.73
CA GLU A 202 9.48 -3.95 20.16
C GLU A 202 7.99 -3.83 20.54
N LYS A 203 7.29 -2.89 19.91
CA LYS A 203 5.84 -2.71 20.05
C LYS A 203 5.16 -3.17 18.77
N PRO A 204 4.40 -4.27 18.80
CA PRO A 204 3.75 -4.80 17.62
C PRO A 204 2.70 -3.83 17.08
N PHE A 205 2.65 -3.69 15.76
CA PHE A 205 1.55 -3.01 15.10
C PHE A 205 0.33 -3.95 15.04
N PRO A 206 -0.84 -3.55 15.56
CA PRO A 206 -2.01 -4.42 15.62
C PRO A 206 -2.77 -4.45 14.29
N GLY A 207 -2.14 -5.02 13.26
CA GLY A 207 -2.66 -5.05 11.89
C GLY A 207 -1.55 -5.10 10.85
N THR A 208 -1.78 -4.41 9.73
CA THR A 208 -0.80 -4.27 8.65
C THR A 208 -0.80 -2.85 8.10
N ILE A 209 0.38 -2.30 7.86
CA ILE A 209 0.62 -1.07 7.11
C ILE A 209 1.45 -1.45 5.89
N VAL A 210 1.03 -1.01 4.70
CA VAL A 210 1.81 -1.05 3.47
C VAL A 210 1.96 0.37 2.97
N ASN A 211 3.19 0.83 2.80
CA ASN A 211 3.52 2.11 2.20
C ASN A 211 4.24 1.88 0.88
N LEU A 212 3.71 2.45 -0.18
CA LEU A 212 4.24 2.41 -1.55
C LEU A 212 4.80 3.78 -1.88
N LYS A 213 6.08 3.83 -2.27
CA LYS A 213 6.77 5.08 -2.65
C LYS A 213 7.18 5.01 -4.11
N PHE A 214 6.56 5.82 -4.94
CA PHE A 214 6.82 5.92 -6.37
C PHE A 214 7.81 7.06 -6.64
N ASN A 215 8.86 6.78 -7.43
CA ASN A 215 9.82 7.79 -7.87
C ASN A 215 9.21 8.61 -9.01
N CYS A 216 8.87 9.86 -8.71
CA CYS A 216 8.27 10.80 -9.66
C CYS A 216 9.31 11.59 -10.50
N ALA A 217 10.61 11.38 -10.26
CA ALA A 217 11.67 11.95 -11.08
C ALA A 217 11.98 11.11 -12.32
N ASP A 218 11.45 9.87 -12.38
CA ASP A 218 11.68 8.95 -13.47
C ASP A 218 10.97 9.42 -14.75
N GLN A 219 11.73 9.46 -15.86
CA GLN A 219 11.23 9.87 -17.19
C GLN A 219 10.89 8.68 -18.09
N LYS A 220 11.01 7.45 -17.56
CA LYS A 220 10.69 6.23 -18.30
C LYS A 220 9.18 6.09 -18.47
N ALA A 221 8.77 5.51 -19.62
CA ALA A 221 7.42 5.03 -19.82
C ALA A 221 7.35 3.52 -19.56
N TYR A 222 6.36 3.08 -18.81
CA TYR A 222 6.20 1.70 -18.39
C TYR A 222 5.09 1.01 -19.19
N SER A 223 5.38 -0.23 -19.63
CA SER A 223 4.44 -1.11 -20.32
C SER A 223 4.59 -2.54 -19.81
N LEU A 224 3.58 -3.36 -20.02
CA LEU A 224 3.69 -4.79 -19.74
C LEU A 224 4.55 -5.49 -20.80
N LYS A 225 5.27 -6.55 -20.39
CA LYS A 225 6.15 -7.33 -21.28
C LYS A 225 5.43 -7.82 -22.55
N ASN A 226 4.16 -8.22 -22.44
CA ASN A 226 3.34 -8.69 -23.56
C ASN A 226 2.89 -7.58 -24.54
N GLU A 227 3.01 -6.31 -24.16
CA GLU A 227 2.71 -5.19 -25.06
C GLU A 227 3.86 -4.94 -26.04
N ILE A 228 5.11 -5.20 -25.58
CA ILE A 228 6.33 -5.02 -26.39
C ILE A 228 6.41 -6.10 -27.48
N THR A 229 6.02 -7.34 -27.17
CA THR A 229 6.05 -8.46 -28.13
C THR A 229 5.08 -8.24 -29.31
N ASN A 230 3.91 -7.64 -29.05
CA ASN A 230 2.92 -7.35 -30.09
C ASN A 230 3.32 -6.20 -31.04
N SER A 231 4.30 -5.38 -30.65
CA SER A 231 4.80 -4.27 -31.50
C SER A 231 5.88 -4.73 -32.49
N GLN A 232 6.50 -5.88 -32.27
CA GLN A 232 7.53 -6.45 -33.16
C GLN A 232 6.92 -7.34 -34.27
N ASP A 233 5.67 -7.79 -34.09
CA ASP A 233 4.97 -8.60 -35.11
C ASP A 233 4.22 -7.75 -36.14
N LEU A 234 4.37 -6.41 -36.12
CA LEU A 234 3.69 -5.45 -37.03
C LEU A 234 4.65 -4.73 -38.00
N LEU A 235 5.85 -5.30 -38.28
CA LEU A 235 6.74 -4.83 -39.35
C LEU A 235 7.01 -5.90 -40.38
#